data_ad961e10bcd0f5c0552aa667aa9d6912
#
_entry.id   ad961e10bcd0f5c0552aa667aa9d6912
#
_cell.length_a   1.000
_cell.length_b   1.000
_cell.length_c   1.000
_cell.angle_alpha   90.00
_cell.angle_beta   90.00
_cell.angle_gamma   90.00
#
_symmetry.space_group_name_H-M   'P 1'
#
loop_
_entity.id
_entity.type
_entity.pdbx_description
1 polymer ?
#
loop_
_entity_poly.entity_id
_entity_poly.type
_entity_poly.pdbx_seq_one_letter_code
_entity_poly.pdbx_strand_id
1 'polypeptide(L)'
;MKKIIIISLLLNIVFISCSRDLNRKIIDITTNSLKTTINNKGAFVNFIDLKSGKDYISKDTIVSVMSIRIDNQILHPISASLNRNEIILDFKNDVVAHVKVEEKETHFTLELISITNKDIVELIVWGPYPNVINKIISETVGVVRGDEFALGIQALNIKTLGGYPWNESDRMPAFDIFRENDPNNMKPNSDGSVLYRVEAAKPTATGSSLQAYCRNRNKERFFEDFNHEKIVAPIYNDGGVIGSKIAIFGCPVEKTLETIGQI
;
A
#
# COMPACT_ATOMS: atom_id res chain seq x y z
N MET A 1 73.58 9.05 -32.22
CA MET A 1 72.64 8.29 -31.35
C MET A 1 71.59 9.24 -30.83
N LYS A 2 70.32 9.22 -31.44
CA LYS A 2 69.24 10.08 -31.04
C LYS A 2 68.37 9.31 -30.01
N LYS A 3 68.25 9.82 -28.79
CA LYS A 3 67.33 9.27 -27.75
C LYS A 3 65.91 9.77 -28.05
N ILE A 4 65.03 8.86 -28.35
CA ILE A 4 63.62 9.10 -28.46
C ILE A 4 63.03 9.04 -27.03
N ILE A 5 62.52 10.15 -26.54
CA ILE A 5 61.74 10.22 -25.29
C ILE A 5 60.30 9.99 -25.64
N ILE A 6 59.75 8.82 -25.26
CA ILE A 6 58.32 8.51 -25.36
C ILE A 6 57.63 9.08 -24.12
N ILE A 7 56.90 10.17 -24.29
CA ILE A 7 56.01 10.72 -23.27
C ILE A 7 54.70 9.92 -23.30
N SER A 8 54.54 9.03 -22.34
CA SER A 8 53.30 8.32 -22.09
C SER A 8 52.31 9.27 -21.44
N LEU A 9 51.34 9.75 -22.20
CA LEU A 9 50.20 10.54 -21.71
C LEU A 9 49.21 9.60 -21.08
N LEU A 10 49.24 9.40 -19.77
CA LEU A 10 48.24 8.67 -19.00
C LEU A 10 46.92 9.49 -18.99
N LEU A 11 46.02 9.12 -19.86
CA LEU A 11 44.64 9.66 -19.89
C LEU A 11 43.89 9.04 -18.70
N ASN A 12 43.87 9.72 -17.57
CA ASN A 12 42.97 9.38 -16.46
C ASN A 12 41.55 9.67 -16.86
N ILE A 13 40.84 8.66 -17.42
CA ILE A 13 39.41 8.70 -17.57
C ILE A 13 38.79 8.52 -16.18
N VAL A 14 38.47 9.63 -15.54
CA VAL A 14 37.65 9.63 -14.34
C VAL A 14 36.26 9.21 -14.77
N PHE A 15 35.95 7.93 -14.63
CA PHE A 15 34.55 7.47 -14.63
C PHE A 15 33.89 8.09 -13.42
N ILE A 16 33.23 9.23 -13.60
CA ILE A 16 32.20 9.70 -12.67
C ILE A 16 31.09 8.67 -12.76
N SER A 17 31.19 7.62 -11.96
CA SER A 17 30.09 6.75 -11.66
C SER A 17 29.04 7.61 -10.98
N CYS A 18 28.07 8.12 -11.76
CA CYS A 18 26.85 8.69 -11.23
C CYS A 18 26.11 7.52 -10.60
N SER A 19 26.45 7.17 -9.36
CA SER A 19 25.62 6.31 -8.54
C SER A 19 24.30 7.04 -8.40
N ARG A 20 23.32 6.68 -9.23
CA ARG A 20 21.93 7.11 -9.02
C ARG A 20 21.60 6.69 -7.60
N ASP A 21 21.41 7.68 -6.73
CA ASP A 21 20.98 7.43 -5.37
C ASP A 21 19.62 6.71 -5.43
N LEU A 22 19.68 5.38 -5.26
CA LEU A 22 18.56 4.47 -5.45
C LEU A 22 17.42 4.72 -4.46
N ASN A 23 17.65 5.56 -3.45
CA ASN A 23 16.70 5.90 -2.39
C ASN A 23 16.51 7.41 -2.20
N ARG A 24 16.71 8.21 -3.26
CA ARG A 24 16.50 9.65 -3.15
C ARG A 24 15.04 9.94 -2.76
N LYS A 25 14.89 10.74 -1.71
CA LYS A 25 13.59 11.28 -1.29
C LYS A 25 12.94 12.09 -2.42
N ILE A 26 11.64 11.93 -2.61
CA ILE A 26 10.85 12.77 -3.50
C ILE A 26 9.87 13.66 -2.75
N ILE A 27 9.29 13.20 -1.62
CA ILE A 27 8.37 13.96 -0.79
C ILE A 27 8.49 13.54 0.68
N ASP A 28 8.37 14.51 1.59
CA ASP A 28 7.99 14.31 2.99
C ASP A 28 6.53 14.71 3.16
N ILE A 29 5.76 13.90 3.86
CA ILE A 29 4.36 14.14 4.23
C ILE A 29 4.33 14.23 5.76
N THR A 30 3.71 15.30 6.29
CA THR A 30 3.71 15.56 7.73
C THR A 30 2.32 15.91 8.21
N THR A 31 1.89 15.24 9.27
CA THR A 31 0.67 15.58 10.04
C THR A 31 1.07 16.07 11.42
N ASN A 32 0.12 16.35 12.30
CA ASN A 32 0.42 16.77 13.68
C ASN A 32 1.23 15.72 14.48
N SER A 33 1.15 14.43 14.11
CA SER A 33 1.76 13.34 14.89
C SER A 33 2.64 12.40 14.06
N LEU A 34 2.43 12.31 12.74
CA LEU A 34 3.12 11.39 11.86
C LEU A 34 3.92 12.12 10.80
N LYS A 35 5.17 11.70 10.60
CA LYS A 35 5.95 12.05 9.42
C LYS A 35 6.27 10.80 8.63
N THR A 36 6.12 10.85 7.31
CA THR A 36 6.55 9.80 6.38
C THR A 36 7.27 10.39 5.18
N THR A 37 8.17 9.62 4.63
CA THR A 37 8.98 9.98 3.46
C THR A 37 8.73 8.97 2.35
N ILE A 38 8.53 9.44 1.13
CA ILE A 38 8.46 8.61 -0.08
C ILE A 38 9.71 8.85 -0.92
N ASN A 39 10.30 7.76 -1.43
CA ASN A 39 11.49 7.79 -2.24
C ASN A 39 11.19 7.72 -3.75
N ASN A 40 12.22 7.86 -4.58
CA ASN A 40 12.15 7.82 -6.04
C ASN A 40 11.84 6.44 -6.64
N LYS A 41 11.55 5.43 -5.81
CA LYS A 41 11.00 4.14 -6.21
C LYS A 41 9.51 4.01 -5.90
N GLY A 42 8.89 5.08 -5.39
CA GLY A 42 7.49 5.06 -4.96
C GLY A 42 7.26 4.21 -3.72
N ALA A 43 8.21 4.19 -2.79
CA ALA A 43 8.12 3.44 -1.55
C ALA A 43 8.18 4.38 -0.34
N PHE A 44 7.39 4.07 0.69
CA PHE A 44 7.55 4.66 2.02
C PHE A 44 8.86 4.19 2.65
N VAL A 45 9.58 5.14 3.24
CA VAL A 45 10.88 4.91 3.88
C VAL A 45 10.75 4.80 5.40
N ASN A 46 9.77 5.49 5.98
CA ASN A 46 9.54 5.59 7.40
C ASN A 46 8.09 5.91 7.74
N PHE A 47 7.71 5.64 9.01
CA PHE A 47 6.50 6.12 9.69
C PHE A 47 6.93 6.63 11.06
N ILE A 48 7.33 7.90 11.15
CA ILE A 48 7.94 8.48 12.34
C ILE A 48 6.86 9.14 13.22
N ASP A 49 6.77 8.71 14.47
CA ASP A 49 6.08 9.48 15.51
C ASP A 49 6.87 10.76 15.81
N LEU A 50 6.27 11.90 15.56
CA LEU A 50 6.92 13.20 15.73
C LEU A 50 7.25 13.51 17.18
N LYS A 51 6.52 12.94 18.15
CA LYS A 51 6.75 13.16 19.58
C LYS A 51 7.96 12.39 20.09
N SER A 52 8.07 11.11 19.74
CA SER A 52 9.14 10.25 20.24
C SER A 52 10.33 10.11 19.29
N GLY A 53 10.17 10.45 18.01
CA GLY A 53 11.15 10.23 16.96
C GLY A 53 11.24 8.75 16.53
N LYS A 54 10.42 7.85 17.08
CA LYS A 54 10.43 6.43 16.76
C LYS A 54 9.86 6.16 15.38
N ASP A 55 10.58 5.36 14.59
CA ASP A 55 10.13 4.88 13.29
C ASP A 55 9.41 3.53 13.46
N TYR A 56 8.18 3.47 12.98
CA TYR A 56 7.32 2.28 13.08
C TYR A 56 7.26 1.44 11.81
N ILE A 57 7.89 1.86 10.70
CA ILE A 57 7.91 1.04 9.47
C ILE A 57 8.76 -0.23 9.69
N SER A 58 8.30 -1.36 9.17
CA SER A 58 9.16 -2.56 9.11
C SER A 58 10.24 -2.36 8.05
N LYS A 59 11.48 -2.70 8.38
CA LYS A 59 12.63 -2.58 7.47
C LYS A 59 12.86 -3.82 6.60
N ASP A 60 12.05 -4.85 6.79
CA ASP A 60 12.28 -6.16 6.17
C ASP A 60 11.84 -6.23 4.71
N THR A 61 11.03 -5.27 4.26
CA THR A 61 10.47 -5.27 2.91
C THR A 61 10.39 -3.86 2.32
N ILE A 62 10.25 -3.81 0.98
CA ILE A 62 9.92 -2.56 0.27
C ILE A 62 8.43 -2.27 0.47
N VAL A 63 8.11 -1.09 0.97
CA VAL A 63 6.75 -0.63 1.28
C VAL A 63 6.25 0.28 0.17
N SER A 64 5.78 -0.29 -0.93
CA SER A 64 5.26 0.50 -2.05
C SER A 64 4.06 1.35 -1.63
N VAL A 65 4.01 2.62 -2.05
CA VAL A 65 2.87 3.52 -1.85
C VAL A 65 1.61 2.89 -2.43
N MET A 66 1.73 2.35 -3.63
CA MET A 66 0.67 1.66 -4.35
C MET A 66 1.29 0.58 -5.24
N SER A 67 0.59 -0.53 -5.40
CA SER A 67 0.90 -1.58 -6.37
C SER A 67 -0.30 -1.80 -7.27
N ILE A 68 -0.09 -2.41 -8.43
CA ILE A 68 -1.16 -2.77 -9.37
C ILE A 68 -1.13 -4.26 -9.66
N ARG A 69 -2.26 -4.84 -10.05
CA ARG A 69 -2.32 -6.22 -10.56
C ARG A 69 -2.67 -6.22 -12.03
N ILE A 70 -1.88 -6.93 -12.82
CA ILE A 70 -2.10 -7.18 -14.25
C ILE A 70 -1.80 -8.66 -14.49
N ASP A 71 -2.65 -9.36 -15.22
CA ASP A 71 -2.52 -10.78 -15.52
C ASP A 71 -2.22 -11.63 -14.26
N ASN A 72 -2.96 -11.39 -13.18
CA ASN A 72 -2.79 -12.00 -11.87
C ASN A 72 -1.40 -11.77 -11.20
N GLN A 73 -0.58 -10.85 -11.72
CA GLN A 73 0.72 -10.52 -11.15
C GLN A 73 0.69 -9.14 -10.48
N ILE A 74 1.21 -9.09 -9.26
CA ILE A 74 1.41 -7.80 -8.56
C ILE A 74 2.67 -7.14 -9.10
N LEU A 75 2.51 -5.92 -9.58
CA LEU A 75 3.60 -5.06 -10.05
C LEU A 75 3.78 -3.90 -9.07
N HIS A 76 5.02 -3.71 -8.65
CA HIS A 76 5.44 -2.56 -7.84
C HIS A 76 5.96 -1.44 -8.75
N PRO A 77 5.92 -0.18 -8.33
CA PRO A 77 6.54 0.91 -9.06
C PRO A 77 8.03 0.64 -9.29
N ILE A 78 8.51 0.96 -10.47
CA ILE A 78 9.94 0.90 -10.82
C ILE A 78 10.62 2.25 -10.61
N SER A 79 9.85 3.33 -10.74
CA SER A 79 10.29 4.69 -10.43
C SER A 79 9.14 5.55 -9.94
N ALA A 80 9.48 6.63 -9.26
CA ALA A 80 8.55 7.66 -8.85
C ALA A 80 9.15 9.05 -8.99
N SER A 81 8.31 10.00 -9.33
CA SER A 81 8.62 11.42 -9.35
C SER A 81 7.49 12.22 -8.70
N LEU A 82 7.76 13.48 -8.38
CA LEU A 82 6.78 14.39 -7.79
C LEU A 82 6.54 15.55 -8.75
N ASN A 83 5.28 15.82 -9.03
CA ASN A 83 4.84 17.02 -9.74
C ASN A 83 3.77 17.73 -8.89
N ARG A 84 4.16 18.85 -8.27
CA ARG A 84 3.33 19.57 -7.28
C ARG A 84 2.93 18.64 -6.11
N ASN A 85 1.64 18.27 -6.01
CA ASN A 85 1.11 17.34 -5.00
C ASN A 85 0.74 15.96 -5.58
N GLU A 86 1.22 15.64 -6.78
CA GLU A 86 0.99 14.36 -7.43
C GLU A 86 2.27 13.54 -7.47
N ILE A 87 2.20 12.34 -6.94
CA ILE A 87 3.25 11.32 -7.12
C ILE A 87 2.94 10.60 -8.42
N ILE A 88 3.88 10.64 -9.36
CA ILE A 88 3.81 9.91 -10.61
C ILE A 88 4.57 8.61 -10.41
N LEU A 89 3.88 7.48 -10.53
CA LEU A 89 4.42 6.14 -10.36
C LEU A 89 4.51 5.46 -11.72
N ASP A 90 5.72 5.05 -12.11
CA ASP A 90 5.94 4.27 -13.31
C ASP A 90 5.97 2.78 -12.97
N PHE A 91 5.27 1.98 -13.74
CA PHE A 91 5.23 0.52 -13.63
C PHE A 91 5.75 -0.14 -14.91
N LYS A 92 5.95 -1.44 -14.89
CA LYS A 92 6.12 -2.22 -16.11
C LYS A 92 4.86 -2.12 -16.99
N ASN A 93 4.97 -2.56 -18.25
CA ASN A 93 3.89 -2.57 -19.24
C ASN A 93 3.36 -1.17 -19.60
N ASP A 94 4.24 -0.16 -19.55
CA ASP A 94 3.93 1.23 -19.89
C ASP A 94 2.74 1.81 -19.10
N VAL A 95 2.57 1.34 -17.87
CA VAL A 95 1.55 1.85 -16.95
C VAL A 95 2.16 2.96 -16.11
N VAL A 96 1.51 4.13 -16.15
CA VAL A 96 1.86 5.30 -15.35
C VAL A 96 0.63 5.71 -14.55
N ALA A 97 0.79 5.84 -13.24
CA ALA A 97 -0.27 6.27 -12.33
C ALA A 97 0.06 7.61 -11.70
N HIS A 98 -0.93 8.48 -11.60
CA HIS A 98 -0.84 9.73 -10.86
C HIS A 98 -1.63 9.60 -9.56
N VAL A 99 -0.95 9.77 -8.45
CA VAL A 99 -1.51 9.68 -7.10
C VAL A 99 -1.44 11.06 -6.45
N LYS A 100 -2.59 11.66 -6.21
CA LYS A 100 -2.70 12.93 -5.50
C LYS A 100 -2.46 12.69 -4.01
N VAL A 101 -1.65 13.57 -3.41
CA VAL A 101 -1.38 13.61 -1.96
C VAL A 101 -2.04 14.84 -1.39
N GLU A 102 -2.80 14.69 -0.31
CA GLU A 102 -3.32 15.81 0.47
C GLU A 102 -2.95 15.62 1.94
N GLU A 103 -2.20 16.56 2.49
CA GLU A 103 -1.88 16.62 3.90
C GLU A 103 -3.02 17.30 4.66
N LYS A 104 -3.42 16.69 5.78
CA LYS A 104 -4.37 17.22 6.75
C LYS A 104 -3.69 17.26 8.12
N GLU A 105 -4.32 17.90 9.09
CA GLU A 105 -3.76 17.99 10.44
C GLU A 105 -3.53 16.63 11.09
N THR A 106 -4.46 15.70 10.95
CA THR A 106 -4.46 14.40 11.64
C THR A 106 -4.09 13.22 10.77
N HIS A 107 -4.19 13.36 9.44
CA HIS A 107 -3.95 12.29 8.47
C HIS A 107 -3.50 12.86 7.12
N PHE A 108 -3.09 12.02 6.21
CA PHE A 108 -2.95 12.39 4.81
C PHE A 108 -3.75 11.43 3.93
N THR A 109 -4.16 11.91 2.76
CA THR A 109 -4.89 11.08 1.80
C THR A 109 -4.06 10.81 0.57
N LEU A 110 -4.27 9.64 -0.02
CA LEU A 110 -3.75 9.22 -1.31
C LEU A 110 -4.93 8.89 -2.21
N GLU A 111 -4.98 9.47 -3.40
CA GLU A 111 -6.05 9.27 -4.37
C GLU A 111 -5.48 9.01 -5.75
N LEU A 112 -5.87 7.90 -6.38
CA LEU A 112 -5.53 7.62 -7.76
C LEU A 112 -6.37 8.50 -8.69
N ILE A 113 -5.76 9.53 -9.27
CA ILE A 113 -6.48 10.50 -10.13
C ILE A 113 -6.39 10.16 -11.62
N SER A 114 -5.36 9.44 -12.04
CA SER A 114 -5.26 8.91 -13.39
C SER A 114 -4.34 7.69 -13.46
N ILE A 115 -4.58 6.83 -14.44
CA ILE A 115 -3.71 5.71 -14.76
C ILE A 115 -3.81 5.41 -16.26
N THR A 116 -2.66 5.23 -16.92
CA THR A 116 -2.62 4.79 -18.32
C THR A 116 -2.97 3.31 -18.43
N ASN A 117 -3.40 2.87 -19.61
CA ASN A 117 -3.75 1.47 -19.85
C ASN A 117 -4.69 0.86 -18.78
N LYS A 118 -5.64 1.69 -18.28
CA LYS A 118 -6.55 1.35 -17.17
C LYS A 118 -7.31 0.04 -17.37
N ASP A 119 -7.55 -0.37 -18.63
CA ASP A 119 -8.34 -1.55 -18.96
C ASP A 119 -7.62 -2.87 -18.71
N ILE A 120 -6.30 -2.86 -18.64
CA ILE A 120 -5.52 -4.05 -18.26
C ILE A 120 -5.29 -4.15 -16.74
N VAL A 121 -5.53 -3.06 -16.00
CA VAL A 121 -5.32 -3.02 -14.55
C VAL A 121 -6.52 -3.67 -13.86
N GLU A 122 -6.30 -4.78 -13.19
CA GLU A 122 -7.32 -5.55 -12.47
C GLU A 122 -7.60 -5.02 -11.07
N LEU A 123 -6.54 -4.64 -10.36
CA LEU A 123 -6.56 -4.15 -8.99
C LEU A 123 -5.59 -2.99 -8.80
N ILE A 124 -5.98 -2.06 -7.93
CA ILE A 124 -5.07 -1.18 -7.20
C ILE A 124 -4.93 -1.74 -5.80
N VAL A 125 -3.72 -1.83 -5.30
CA VAL A 125 -3.41 -2.28 -3.94
C VAL A 125 -2.67 -1.17 -3.22
N TRP A 126 -3.29 -0.63 -2.17
CA TRP A 126 -2.69 0.30 -1.23
C TRP A 126 -2.00 -0.51 -0.12
N GLY A 127 -0.69 -0.48 -0.10
CA GLY A 127 0.11 -1.35 0.75
C GLY A 127 0.48 -2.68 0.08
N PRO A 128 0.78 -3.75 0.86
CA PRO A 128 0.79 -3.76 2.33
C PRO A 128 1.79 -2.78 2.92
N TYR A 129 1.41 -2.16 4.05
CA TYR A 129 2.26 -1.24 4.82
C TYR A 129 2.69 -1.92 6.13
N PRO A 130 3.75 -2.74 6.10
CA PRO A 130 4.25 -3.45 7.27
C PRO A 130 4.86 -2.47 8.27
N ASN A 131 4.52 -2.70 9.54
CA ASN A 131 4.97 -1.90 10.66
C ASN A 131 5.23 -2.78 11.88
N VAL A 132 5.93 -2.24 12.88
CA VAL A 132 6.37 -3.00 14.07
C VAL A 132 5.35 -3.00 15.21
N ILE A 133 4.14 -2.47 15.01
CA ILE A 133 3.09 -2.46 16.02
C ILE A 133 2.37 -3.81 16.02
N ASN A 134 2.24 -4.44 17.19
CA ASN A 134 1.67 -5.79 17.31
C ASN A 134 0.77 -6.02 18.55
N LYS A 135 0.48 -4.96 19.33
CA LYS A 135 -0.24 -5.16 20.59
C LYS A 135 -1.74 -5.35 20.41
N ILE A 136 -2.36 -4.50 19.59
CA ILE A 136 -3.77 -4.59 19.21
C ILE A 136 -3.89 -4.39 17.71
N ILE A 137 -4.49 -5.34 17.04
CA ILE A 137 -4.71 -5.31 15.59
C ILE A 137 -6.21 -5.37 15.35
N SER A 138 -6.77 -4.25 14.88
CA SER A 138 -8.19 -4.13 14.56
C SER A 138 -8.39 -4.38 13.07
N GLU A 139 -8.55 -5.63 12.70
CA GLU A 139 -8.50 -6.12 11.32
C GLU A 139 -9.51 -5.45 10.38
N THR A 140 -10.76 -5.33 10.83
CA THR A 140 -11.84 -4.74 10.02
C THR A 140 -11.69 -3.23 9.91
N VAL A 141 -11.27 -2.58 10.98
CA VAL A 141 -11.16 -1.10 11.03
C VAL A 141 -9.87 -0.61 10.38
N GLY A 142 -8.89 -1.49 10.17
CA GLY A 142 -7.61 -1.10 9.59
C GLY A 142 -6.76 -0.23 10.53
N VAL A 143 -6.75 -0.55 11.83
CA VAL A 143 -6.01 0.20 12.84
C VAL A 143 -5.17 -0.74 13.69
N VAL A 144 -3.93 -0.36 13.93
CA VAL A 144 -3.02 -1.07 14.83
C VAL A 144 -2.56 -0.13 15.93
N ARG A 145 -2.52 -0.64 17.18
CA ARG A 145 -2.15 0.14 18.36
C ARG A 145 -1.05 -0.54 19.15
N GLY A 146 -0.01 0.22 19.46
CA GLY A 146 1.02 -0.13 20.42
C GLY A 146 0.67 0.36 21.84
N ASP A 147 1.69 0.62 22.62
CA ASP A 147 1.51 1.24 23.94
C ASP A 147 1.35 2.76 23.86
N GLU A 148 2.06 3.41 22.95
CA GLU A 148 2.16 4.85 22.85
C GLU A 148 1.60 5.41 21.54
N PHE A 149 1.67 4.64 20.45
CA PHE A 149 1.34 5.09 19.10
C PHE A 149 0.43 4.12 18.37
N ALA A 150 -0.45 4.69 17.53
CA ALA A 150 -1.35 3.97 16.64
C ALA A 150 -1.09 4.36 15.19
N LEU A 151 -1.23 3.41 14.28
CA LEU A 151 -1.25 3.62 12.82
C LEU A 151 -2.56 3.09 12.26
N GLY A 152 -3.07 3.71 11.20
CA GLY A 152 -4.29 3.23 10.56
C GLY A 152 -4.37 3.58 9.08
N ILE A 153 -5.20 2.78 8.38
CA ILE A 153 -5.62 2.99 7.00
C ILE A 153 -7.15 3.01 6.94
N GLN A 154 -7.72 3.97 6.22
CA GLN A 154 -9.17 4.08 6.00
C GLN A 154 -9.47 4.17 4.51
N ALA A 155 -10.41 3.38 4.04
CA ALA A 155 -10.98 3.54 2.70
C ALA A 155 -11.96 4.72 2.71
N LEU A 156 -11.81 5.65 1.77
CA LEU A 156 -12.57 6.92 1.77
C LEU A 156 -13.72 6.95 0.77
N ASN A 157 -13.96 5.86 0.05
CA ASN A 157 -15.08 5.76 -0.87
C ASN A 157 -15.49 4.30 -1.08
N ILE A 158 -16.65 4.09 -1.72
CA ILE A 158 -17.23 2.76 -1.96
C ILE A 158 -16.42 1.89 -2.93
N LYS A 159 -15.50 2.46 -3.70
CA LYS A 159 -14.62 1.71 -4.61
C LYS A 159 -13.47 1.03 -3.89
N THR A 160 -13.05 1.60 -2.77
CA THR A 160 -11.89 1.17 -2.01
C THR A 160 -12.36 0.36 -0.81
N LEU A 161 -11.82 -0.83 -0.67
CA LEU A 161 -12.15 -1.76 0.39
C LEU A 161 -10.92 -1.99 1.26
N GLY A 162 -11.12 -2.15 2.56
CA GLY A 162 -10.07 -2.60 3.46
C GLY A 162 -9.64 -4.03 3.15
N GLY A 163 -8.35 -4.33 3.30
CA GLY A 163 -7.82 -5.66 3.10
C GLY A 163 -7.26 -5.93 1.70
N TYR A 164 -7.28 -7.19 1.33
CA TYR A 164 -6.84 -7.70 0.03
C TYR A 164 -7.80 -8.80 -0.42
N PRO A 165 -8.23 -8.84 -1.69
CA PRO A 165 -9.17 -9.86 -2.15
C PRO A 165 -8.53 -11.23 -2.20
N TRP A 166 -9.15 -12.22 -1.57
CA TRP A 166 -8.67 -13.60 -1.56
C TRP A 166 -8.94 -14.33 -2.87
N ASN A 167 -9.98 -13.93 -3.56
CA ASN A 167 -10.38 -14.50 -4.83
C ASN A 167 -11.05 -13.46 -5.73
N GLU A 168 -11.46 -13.87 -6.90
CA GLU A 168 -12.10 -12.99 -7.88
C GLU A 168 -13.51 -12.52 -7.48
N SER A 169 -14.12 -13.12 -6.49
CA SER A 169 -15.42 -12.69 -5.96
C SER A 169 -15.32 -11.57 -4.91
N ASP A 170 -14.12 -11.09 -4.59
CA ASP A 170 -13.83 -10.18 -3.49
C ASP A 170 -14.24 -10.73 -2.11
N ARG A 171 -14.42 -12.04 -2.00
CA ARG A 171 -14.65 -12.67 -0.72
C ARG A 171 -13.40 -12.57 0.15
N MET A 172 -13.64 -12.34 1.42
CA MET A 172 -12.63 -12.46 2.45
C MET A 172 -12.49 -13.93 2.89
N PRO A 173 -11.36 -14.33 3.48
CA PRO A 173 -11.23 -15.68 4.01
C PRO A 173 -12.31 -15.96 5.05
N ALA A 174 -12.74 -17.19 5.08
CA ALA A 174 -13.64 -17.66 6.09
C ALA A 174 -12.98 -17.58 7.47
N PHE A 175 -13.70 -17.05 8.44
CA PHE A 175 -13.23 -16.87 9.79
C PHE A 175 -14.36 -17.19 10.79
N ASP A 176 -14.09 -18.04 11.76
CA ASP A 176 -15.03 -18.35 12.84
C ASP A 176 -14.68 -17.54 14.08
N ILE A 177 -15.44 -16.47 14.34
CA ILE A 177 -15.24 -15.60 15.52
C ILE A 177 -15.38 -16.34 16.84
N PHE A 178 -16.08 -17.48 16.88
CA PHE A 178 -16.24 -18.27 18.11
C PHE A 178 -15.02 -19.15 18.42
N ARG A 179 -14.09 -19.24 17.48
CA ARG A 179 -12.85 -20.00 17.61
C ARG A 179 -11.61 -19.11 17.52
N GLU A 180 -11.70 -17.92 18.04
CA GLU A 180 -10.66 -16.90 17.95
C GLU A 180 -9.25 -17.36 18.34
N ASN A 181 -9.17 -18.33 19.27
CA ASN A 181 -7.89 -18.89 19.75
C ASN A 181 -7.49 -20.20 19.03
N ASP A 182 -8.23 -20.63 18.01
CA ASP A 182 -7.90 -21.84 17.26
C ASP A 182 -6.87 -21.49 16.15
N PRO A 183 -5.69 -22.10 16.12
CA PRO A 183 -4.71 -21.88 15.07
C PRO A 183 -5.22 -22.30 13.67
N ASN A 184 -6.33 -23.05 13.59
CA ASN A 184 -7.01 -23.42 12.35
C ASN A 184 -8.14 -22.48 11.96
N ASN A 185 -8.30 -21.38 12.62
CA ASN A 185 -9.35 -20.38 12.52
C ASN A 185 -9.58 -19.83 11.10
N MET A 186 -8.57 -19.95 10.26
CA MET A 186 -8.57 -19.50 8.85
C MET A 186 -9.16 -20.53 7.89
N LYS A 187 -9.57 -21.70 8.37
CA LYS A 187 -10.17 -22.74 7.54
C LYS A 187 -11.69 -22.68 7.61
N PRO A 188 -12.39 -22.85 6.48
CA PRO A 188 -13.84 -23.01 6.52
C PRO A 188 -14.19 -24.20 7.42
N ASN A 189 -15.23 -24.04 8.23
CA ASN A 189 -15.76 -25.12 9.01
C ASN A 189 -16.26 -26.25 8.13
N SER A 190 -16.24 -27.48 8.63
CA SER A 190 -16.74 -28.65 7.90
C SER A 190 -18.26 -28.59 7.59
N ASP A 191 -18.98 -27.71 8.28
CA ASP A 191 -20.42 -27.45 8.08
C ASP A 191 -20.67 -26.30 7.07
N GLY A 192 -19.59 -25.73 6.48
CA GLY A 192 -19.68 -24.62 5.54
C GLY A 192 -20.06 -23.28 6.16
N SER A 193 -20.15 -23.18 7.49
CA SER A 193 -20.34 -21.90 8.16
C SER A 193 -19.11 -21.02 7.96
N VAL A 194 -19.31 -19.84 7.41
CA VAL A 194 -18.24 -18.96 6.96
C VAL A 194 -18.52 -17.56 7.49
N LEU A 195 -17.61 -17.08 8.31
CA LEU A 195 -17.56 -15.68 8.68
C LEU A 195 -16.53 -14.97 7.81
N TYR A 196 -16.91 -13.84 7.27
CA TYR A 196 -16.03 -13.04 6.44
C TYR A 196 -15.10 -12.22 7.31
N ARG A 197 -13.82 -12.23 6.98
CA ARG A 197 -12.80 -11.44 7.62
C ARG A 197 -12.31 -10.36 6.67
N VAL A 198 -12.31 -9.13 7.14
CA VAL A 198 -11.67 -7.99 6.46
C VAL A 198 -10.29 -7.81 7.08
N GLU A 199 -9.26 -7.97 6.27
CA GLU A 199 -7.87 -7.85 6.72
C GLU A 199 -7.29 -6.48 6.33
N ALA A 200 -7.99 -5.39 6.66
CA ALA A 200 -7.45 -4.03 6.50
C ALA A 200 -6.21 -3.82 7.39
N ALA A 201 -6.17 -4.50 8.54
CA ALA A 201 -4.96 -4.70 9.33
C ALA A 201 -4.79 -6.20 9.60
N LYS A 202 -3.57 -6.71 9.56
CA LYS A 202 -3.28 -8.11 9.87
C LYS A 202 -1.94 -8.29 10.59
N PRO A 203 -1.80 -9.35 11.42
CA PRO A 203 -0.53 -9.65 12.04
C PRO A 203 0.53 -10.08 10.99
N THR A 204 1.79 -9.80 11.30
CA THR A 204 2.97 -10.29 10.60
C THR A 204 3.94 -10.91 11.59
N ALA A 205 5.00 -11.55 11.09
CA ALA A 205 6.01 -12.16 11.97
C ALA A 205 6.71 -11.13 12.89
N THR A 206 6.81 -9.86 12.47
CA THR A 206 7.57 -8.80 13.17
C THR A 206 6.70 -7.63 13.65
N GLY A 207 5.39 -7.71 13.46
CA GLY A 207 4.46 -6.63 13.83
C GLY A 207 3.09 -6.81 13.22
N SER A 208 2.70 -5.86 12.38
CA SER A 208 1.44 -5.90 11.65
C SER A 208 1.59 -5.27 10.26
N SER A 209 0.55 -5.33 9.46
CA SER A 209 0.49 -4.68 8.16
C SER A 209 -0.88 -4.07 7.95
N LEU A 210 -0.91 -2.89 7.30
CA LEU A 210 -2.12 -2.19 6.89
C LEU A 210 -2.28 -2.31 5.37
N GLN A 211 -3.51 -2.50 4.89
CA GLN A 211 -3.75 -2.63 3.45
C GLN A 211 -5.19 -2.31 3.06
N ALA A 212 -5.35 -1.85 1.82
CA ALA A 212 -6.63 -1.66 1.16
C ALA A 212 -6.50 -1.94 -0.34
N TYR A 213 -7.60 -2.09 -1.04
CA TYR A 213 -7.58 -2.34 -2.47
C TYR A 213 -8.78 -1.72 -3.19
N CYS A 214 -8.65 -1.55 -4.50
CA CYS A 214 -9.74 -1.22 -5.39
C CYS A 214 -9.69 -2.14 -6.61
N ARG A 215 -10.80 -2.83 -6.88
CA ARG A 215 -10.93 -3.70 -8.05
C ARG A 215 -11.50 -2.93 -9.23
N ASN A 216 -10.96 -3.21 -10.42
CA ASN A 216 -11.56 -2.73 -11.65
C ASN A 216 -12.89 -3.47 -11.92
N ARG A 217 -14.01 -2.74 -11.87
CA ARG A 217 -15.37 -3.25 -12.08
C ARG A 217 -16.01 -2.73 -13.36
N ASN A 218 -15.19 -2.33 -14.34
CA ASN A 218 -15.66 -1.92 -15.66
C ASN A 218 -15.96 -3.11 -16.59
N LYS A 219 -15.61 -4.33 -16.17
CA LYS A 219 -15.84 -5.57 -16.95
C LYS A 219 -16.65 -6.55 -16.14
N GLU A 220 -17.55 -7.28 -16.81
CA GLU A 220 -18.21 -8.43 -16.22
C GLU A 220 -17.19 -9.47 -15.78
N ARG A 221 -17.42 -10.00 -14.60
CA ARG A 221 -16.67 -11.13 -14.07
C ARG A 221 -17.64 -12.18 -13.60
N PHE A 222 -17.32 -13.42 -13.95
CA PHE A 222 -18.06 -14.59 -13.49
C PHE A 222 -17.23 -15.27 -12.39
N PHE A 223 -17.91 -15.66 -11.33
CA PHE A 223 -17.32 -16.46 -10.26
C PHE A 223 -18.34 -17.45 -9.72
N GLU A 224 -17.87 -18.52 -9.11
CA GLU A 224 -18.72 -19.48 -8.42
C GLU A 224 -18.97 -19.03 -6.98
N ASP A 225 -20.22 -19.14 -6.55
CA ASP A 225 -20.60 -18.94 -5.16
C ASP A 225 -20.53 -20.24 -4.33
N PHE A 226 -21.12 -20.26 -3.15
CA PHE A 226 -21.12 -21.41 -2.25
C PHE A 226 -21.86 -22.64 -2.80
N ASN A 227 -22.78 -22.46 -3.73
CA ASN A 227 -23.61 -23.50 -4.31
C ASN A 227 -23.12 -23.92 -5.72
N HIS A 228 -21.92 -23.52 -6.11
CA HIS A 228 -21.38 -23.67 -7.45
C HIS A 228 -22.20 -22.99 -8.56
N GLU A 229 -23.02 -22.01 -8.17
CA GLU A 229 -23.75 -21.18 -9.13
C GLU A 229 -22.83 -20.11 -9.71
N LYS A 230 -22.96 -19.88 -11.01
CA LYS A 230 -22.24 -18.76 -11.66
C LYS A 230 -22.93 -17.45 -11.33
N ILE A 231 -22.21 -16.58 -10.66
CA ILE A 231 -22.62 -15.22 -10.31
C ILE A 231 -21.84 -14.24 -11.15
N VAL A 232 -22.53 -13.20 -11.62
CA VAL A 232 -21.93 -12.08 -12.33
C VAL A 232 -21.61 -10.98 -11.31
N ALA A 233 -20.34 -10.57 -11.23
CA ALA A 233 -19.99 -9.40 -10.45
C ALA A 233 -20.61 -8.15 -11.08
N PRO A 234 -21.25 -7.27 -10.30
CA PRO A 234 -21.89 -6.08 -10.82
C PRO A 234 -20.86 -5.15 -11.49
N ILE A 235 -21.27 -4.57 -12.60
CA ILE A 235 -20.55 -3.45 -13.25
C ILE A 235 -21.14 -2.17 -12.71
N TYR A 236 -20.27 -1.22 -12.37
CA TYR A 236 -20.69 0.14 -12.01
C TYR A 236 -20.38 1.10 -13.16
N ASN A 237 -21.21 2.12 -13.36
CA ASN A 237 -20.99 3.15 -14.37
C ASN A 237 -19.64 3.87 -14.19
N ASP A 238 -19.11 3.91 -12.98
CA ASP A 238 -17.82 4.43 -12.61
C ASP A 238 -17.00 3.36 -11.86
N GLY A 239 -17.06 2.13 -12.36
CA GLY A 239 -16.50 0.93 -11.74
C GLY A 239 -15.00 0.77 -11.90
N GLY A 240 -14.32 1.71 -12.59
CA GLY A 240 -12.88 1.69 -12.77
C GLY A 240 -12.12 1.99 -11.48
N VAL A 241 -10.79 1.81 -11.56
CA VAL A 241 -9.90 2.01 -10.41
C VAL A 241 -9.59 3.49 -10.11
N ILE A 242 -9.84 4.39 -11.07
CA ILE A 242 -9.63 5.83 -10.89
C ILE A 242 -10.59 6.36 -9.83
N GLY A 243 -10.08 7.21 -8.95
CA GLY A 243 -10.79 7.72 -7.78
C GLY A 243 -10.67 6.83 -6.54
N SER A 244 -9.97 5.67 -6.62
CA SER A 244 -9.63 4.91 -5.41
C SER A 244 -8.87 5.79 -4.44
N LYS A 245 -9.33 5.85 -3.17
CA LYS A 245 -8.82 6.80 -2.19
C LYS A 245 -8.73 6.19 -0.81
N ILE A 246 -7.63 6.46 -0.14
CA ILE A 246 -7.37 6.08 1.25
C ILE A 246 -6.93 7.28 2.07
N ALA A 247 -7.12 7.17 3.39
CA ALA A 247 -6.40 7.97 4.38
C ALA A 247 -5.41 7.09 5.13
N ILE A 248 -4.27 7.66 5.49
CA ILE A 248 -3.29 7.07 6.40
C ILE A 248 -3.11 8.05 7.56
N PHE A 249 -3.12 7.54 8.77
CA PHE A 249 -2.87 8.33 9.97
C PHE A 249 -1.92 7.63 10.93
N GLY A 250 -1.26 8.44 11.75
CA GLY A 250 -0.53 7.99 12.92
C GLY A 250 -0.78 8.99 14.04
N CYS A 251 -1.07 8.50 15.25
CA CYS A 251 -1.38 9.34 16.38
C CYS A 251 -1.02 8.67 17.71
N PRO A 252 -0.91 9.44 18.82
CA PRO A 252 -0.89 8.87 20.15
C PRO A 252 -2.10 7.96 20.39
N VAL A 253 -1.92 6.83 21.11
CA VAL A 253 -2.97 5.81 21.30
C VAL A 253 -4.26 6.38 21.85
N GLU A 254 -4.18 7.31 22.80
CA GLU A 254 -5.33 7.98 23.41
C GLU A 254 -6.14 8.85 22.44
N LYS A 255 -5.53 9.27 21.32
CA LYS A 255 -6.15 10.07 20.27
C LYS A 255 -6.76 9.26 19.13
N THR A 256 -6.68 7.93 19.16
CA THR A 256 -7.06 7.05 18.04
C THR A 256 -8.51 7.29 17.59
N LEU A 257 -9.48 7.30 18.51
CA LEU A 257 -10.89 7.48 18.16
C LEU A 257 -11.21 8.88 17.65
N GLU A 258 -10.59 9.91 18.28
CA GLU A 258 -10.71 11.29 17.83
C GLU A 258 -10.17 11.45 16.39
N THR A 259 -9.00 10.89 16.13
CA THR A 259 -8.37 10.93 14.79
C THR A 259 -9.24 10.25 13.74
N ILE A 260 -9.78 9.06 14.03
CA ILE A 260 -10.69 8.34 13.11
C ILE A 260 -11.95 9.16 12.84
N GLY A 261 -12.49 9.85 13.86
CA GLY A 261 -13.68 10.68 13.71
C GLY A 261 -13.47 11.95 12.87
N GLN A 262 -12.21 12.29 12.55
CA GLN A 262 -11.82 13.44 11.72
C GLN A 262 -11.50 13.06 10.26
N ILE A 263 -11.49 11.77 9.95
CA ILE A 263 -11.26 11.23 8.61
C ILE A 263 -12.57 11.10 7.84
#